data_752002c95d97c41bf20f3e6486c483d1
#
_entry.id   752002c95d97c41bf20f3e6486c483d1
#
_cell.length_a   1.000
_cell.length_b   1.000
_cell.length_c   1.000
_cell.angle_alpha   90.00
_cell.angle_beta   90.00
_cell.angle_gamma   90.00
#
_symmetry.space_group_name_H-M   'P 1'
#
loop_
_entity.id
_entity.type
_entity.pdbx_description
1 polymer ?
#
loop_
_entity_poly.entity_id
_entity_poly.type
_entity_poly.pdbx_seq_one_letter_code
_entity_poly.pdbx_strand_id
1 'polypeptide(L)'
;IHGYNDYFFQKQLGDSVNAHGYNFYAMDLRKYGRSILPNQNPFFCKSLKEYFADIDTALATIRSEGNERILLMAHSTGGLITPYYLNSKKGELPIDGLILNSPFLDWNFGWFMEKVVLPTVAFVGRLFPNLTVQGLGDPNYAYSLLKQYKGEWEFDTNWKMIFGHPKKAGWIKAIQEAQQAVQKGLKLDCPILVMSSNKSFPETETWHEEYMTSDIVLDVQDIQ
;
A
#
# COMPACT_ATOMS: atom_id res chain seq x y z
N ILE A 1 -6.91 -3.50 -3.19
CA ILE A 1 -5.96 -2.40 -3.53
C ILE A 1 -4.58 -2.80 -3.05
N HIS A 2 -3.58 -2.75 -3.94
CA HIS A 2 -2.20 -3.16 -3.71
C HIS A 2 -1.38 -2.12 -2.91
N GLY A 3 -0.13 -2.49 -2.54
CA GLY A 3 0.83 -1.66 -1.85
C GLY A 3 1.74 -0.80 -2.76
N TYR A 4 2.78 -0.20 -2.16
CA TYR A 4 3.84 0.50 -2.88
C TYR A 4 4.71 -0.48 -3.66
N ASN A 5 5.19 -0.07 -4.85
CA ASN A 5 5.97 -0.93 -5.73
C ASN A 5 5.30 -2.29 -5.94
N ASP A 6 3.99 -2.28 -6.24
CA ASP A 6 3.17 -3.48 -6.30
C ASP A 6 2.08 -3.35 -7.36
N TYR A 7 1.43 -4.46 -7.69
CA TYR A 7 0.28 -4.57 -8.56
C TYR A 7 -0.43 -5.90 -8.26
N PHE A 8 -1.61 -6.15 -8.85
CA PHE A 8 -2.28 -7.44 -8.64
C PHE A 8 -1.68 -8.54 -9.52
N PHE A 9 -1.11 -9.58 -8.89
CA PHE A 9 -0.59 -10.79 -9.52
C PHE A 9 -1.05 -12.09 -8.82
N GLN A 10 -1.72 -11.99 -7.71
CA GLN A 10 -2.14 -13.12 -6.86
C GLN A 10 -3.41 -13.81 -7.42
N LYS A 11 -3.29 -14.41 -8.61
CA LYS A 11 -4.41 -15.06 -9.31
C LYS A 11 -5.17 -16.05 -8.42
N GLN A 12 -4.46 -16.82 -7.60
CA GLN A 12 -5.05 -17.81 -6.69
C GLN A 12 -6.01 -17.17 -5.68
N LEU A 13 -5.72 -15.94 -5.22
CA LEU A 13 -6.63 -15.20 -4.36
C LEU A 13 -7.94 -14.89 -5.09
N GLY A 14 -7.86 -14.42 -6.33
CA GLY A 14 -9.04 -14.14 -7.15
C GLY A 14 -9.87 -15.40 -7.40
N ASP A 15 -9.21 -16.49 -7.79
CA ASP A 15 -9.86 -17.79 -8.03
C ASP A 15 -10.55 -18.32 -6.75
N SER A 16 -9.89 -18.19 -5.59
CA SER A 16 -10.44 -18.60 -4.30
C SER A 16 -11.68 -17.76 -3.92
N VAL A 17 -11.61 -16.45 -4.07
CA VAL A 17 -12.76 -15.56 -3.78
C VAL A 17 -13.95 -15.88 -4.68
N ASN A 18 -13.70 -16.07 -5.98
CA ASN A 18 -14.75 -16.47 -6.93
C ASN A 18 -15.36 -17.83 -6.58
N ALA A 19 -14.55 -18.81 -6.16
CA ALA A 19 -15.04 -20.13 -5.75
C ALA A 19 -15.95 -20.08 -4.50
N HIS A 20 -15.84 -19.03 -3.69
CA HIS A 20 -16.73 -18.77 -2.54
C HIS A 20 -17.97 -17.92 -2.88
N GLY A 21 -18.24 -17.71 -4.18
CA GLY A 21 -19.46 -17.06 -4.66
C GLY A 21 -19.39 -15.51 -4.69
N TYR A 22 -18.22 -14.94 -4.60
CA TYR A 22 -18.01 -13.51 -4.75
C TYR A 22 -17.50 -13.17 -6.16
N ASN A 23 -17.82 -11.98 -6.66
CA ASN A 23 -17.19 -11.42 -7.84
C ASN A 23 -15.88 -10.73 -7.41
N PHE A 24 -14.75 -11.22 -7.93
CA PHE A 24 -13.45 -10.65 -7.58
C PHE A 24 -13.04 -9.53 -8.56
N TYR A 25 -12.65 -8.40 -8.01
CA TYR A 25 -12.11 -7.26 -8.74
C TYR A 25 -10.73 -6.87 -8.21
N ALA A 26 -9.82 -6.59 -9.11
CA ALA A 26 -8.51 -6.06 -8.77
C ALA A 26 -8.22 -4.83 -9.63
N MET A 27 -7.61 -3.81 -9.05
CA MET A 27 -7.23 -2.60 -9.75
C MET A 27 -5.76 -2.29 -9.53
N ASP A 28 -5.08 -1.86 -10.58
CA ASP A 28 -3.78 -1.20 -10.46
C ASP A 28 -4.03 0.32 -10.40
N LEU A 29 -3.63 0.94 -9.29
CA LEU A 29 -3.71 2.39 -9.11
C LEU A 29 -2.92 3.12 -10.21
N ARG A 30 -3.26 4.37 -10.51
CA ARG A 30 -2.48 5.18 -11.45
C ARG A 30 -0.99 5.17 -11.09
N LYS A 31 -0.11 5.04 -12.09
CA LYS A 31 1.35 4.96 -11.96
C LYS A 31 1.86 3.66 -11.28
N TYR A 32 1.02 2.62 -11.23
CA TYR A 32 1.39 1.30 -10.73
C TYR A 32 1.06 0.22 -11.77
N GLY A 33 1.80 -0.87 -11.76
CA GLY A 33 1.54 -2.05 -12.57
C GLY A 33 1.20 -1.72 -14.04
N ARG A 34 0.04 -2.21 -14.49
CA ARG A 34 -0.47 -2.01 -15.86
C ARG A 34 -0.91 -0.57 -16.13
N SER A 35 -1.09 0.23 -15.09
CA SER A 35 -1.50 1.65 -15.20
C SER A 35 -0.32 2.62 -15.32
N ILE A 36 0.92 2.11 -15.43
CA ILE A 36 2.10 2.93 -15.70
C ILE A 36 2.06 3.39 -17.16
N LEU A 37 2.08 4.69 -17.38
CA LEU A 37 2.16 5.29 -18.72
C LEU A 37 3.58 5.77 -19.02
N PRO A 38 3.96 5.86 -20.32
CA PRO A 38 5.25 6.45 -20.72
C PRO A 38 5.43 7.85 -20.11
N ASN A 39 6.66 8.17 -19.72
CA ASN A 39 7.05 9.47 -19.15
C ASN A 39 6.44 9.81 -17.77
N GLN A 40 5.83 8.87 -17.09
CA GLN A 40 5.43 9.03 -15.71
C GLN A 40 6.56 8.62 -14.74
N ASN A 41 6.57 9.20 -13.54
CA ASN A 41 7.35 8.67 -12.42
C ASN A 41 6.52 7.56 -11.76
N PRO A 42 6.91 6.27 -11.86
CA PRO A 42 6.21 5.18 -11.20
C PRO A 42 6.08 5.44 -9.69
N PHE A 43 4.96 5.02 -9.11
CA PHE A 43 4.67 5.04 -7.67
C PHE A 43 4.64 6.44 -7.03
N PHE A 44 4.90 7.51 -7.78
CA PHE A 44 4.98 8.87 -7.28
C PHE A 44 3.61 9.56 -7.25
N CYS A 45 3.29 10.15 -6.09
CA CYS A 45 2.19 11.10 -5.93
C CYS A 45 2.61 12.25 -5.01
N LYS A 46 1.93 13.38 -5.12
CA LYS A 46 2.10 14.53 -4.21
C LYS A 46 1.09 14.51 -3.06
N SER A 47 0.05 13.70 -3.20
CA SER A 47 -0.97 13.44 -2.18
C SER A 47 -1.62 12.09 -2.46
N LEU A 48 -1.88 11.28 -1.43
CA LEU A 48 -2.62 10.04 -1.59
C LEU A 48 -4.07 10.25 -2.05
N LYS A 49 -4.58 11.47 -1.96
CA LYS A 49 -5.89 11.84 -2.53
C LYS A 49 -5.93 11.73 -4.05
N GLU A 50 -4.79 11.69 -4.74
CA GLU A 50 -4.74 11.44 -6.19
C GLU A 50 -5.37 10.09 -6.56
N TYR A 51 -5.31 9.10 -5.66
CA TYR A 51 -5.88 7.76 -5.87
C TYR A 51 -7.39 7.67 -5.58
N PHE A 52 -8.00 8.70 -4.97
CA PHE A 52 -9.42 8.68 -4.61
C PHE A 52 -10.32 8.55 -5.82
N ALA A 53 -9.97 9.23 -6.91
CA ALA A 53 -10.72 9.13 -8.17
C ALA A 53 -10.62 7.73 -8.81
N ASP A 54 -9.50 7.03 -8.64
CA ASP A 54 -9.33 5.66 -9.12
C ASP A 54 -10.27 4.72 -8.34
N ILE A 55 -10.34 4.90 -7.01
CA ILE A 55 -11.23 4.11 -6.13
C ILE A 55 -12.70 4.43 -6.46
N ASP A 56 -13.07 5.70 -6.60
CA ASP A 56 -14.43 6.11 -6.97
C ASP A 56 -14.86 5.47 -8.30
N THR A 57 -13.96 5.48 -9.30
CA THR A 57 -14.24 4.88 -10.61
C THR A 57 -14.41 3.36 -10.50
N ALA A 58 -13.54 2.67 -9.75
CA ALA A 58 -13.63 1.24 -9.55
C ALA A 58 -14.95 0.85 -8.85
N LEU A 59 -15.31 1.54 -7.77
CA LEU A 59 -16.54 1.28 -7.03
C LEU A 59 -17.79 1.57 -7.89
N ALA A 60 -17.78 2.64 -8.68
CA ALA A 60 -18.87 2.94 -9.60
C ALA A 60 -19.02 1.84 -10.67
N THR A 61 -17.91 1.34 -11.23
CA THR A 61 -17.92 0.24 -12.19
C THR A 61 -18.49 -1.03 -11.56
N ILE A 62 -18.02 -1.41 -10.38
CA ILE A 62 -18.50 -2.60 -9.66
C ILE A 62 -20.01 -2.51 -9.37
N ARG A 63 -20.48 -1.33 -8.95
CA ARG A 63 -21.92 -1.09 -8.74
C ARG A 63 -22.73 -1.18 -10.03
N SER A 64 -22.21 -0.64 -11.13
CA SER A 64 -22.89 -0.67 -12.43
C SER A 64 -23.05 -2.08 -12.99
N GLU A 65 -22.23 -3.03 -12.55
CA GLU A 65 -22.31 -4.45 -12.90
C GLU A 65 -23.27 -5.24 -12.00
N GLY A 66 -24.03 -4.56 -11.14
CA GLY A 66 -25.09 -5.15 -10.32
C GLY A 66 -24.61 -5.69 -8.97
N ASN A 67 -23.39 -5.35 -8.52
CA ASN A 67 -22.92 -5.77 -7.21
C ASN A 67 -23.47 -4.85 -6.12
N GLU A 68 -24.37 -5.38 -5.29
CA GLU A 68 -25.04 -4.61 -4.22
C GLU A 68 -24.15 -4.48 -2.98
N ARG A 69 -23.34 -5.48 -2.67
CA ARG A 69 -22.43 -5.49 -1.50
C ARG A 69 -20.98 -5.51 -1.94
N ILE A 70 -20.18 -4.67 -1.30
CA ILE A 70 -18.76 -4.50 -1.63
C ILE A 70 -17.91 -4.68 -0.38
N LEU A 71 -17.03 -5.69 -0.38
CA LEU A 71 -15.92 -5.79 0.56
C LEU A 71 -14.66 -5.23 -0.11
N LEU A 72 -14.05 -4.24 0.52
CA LEU A 72 -12.83 -3.62 0.01
C LEU A 72 -11.62 -4.19 0.76
N MET A 73 -10.72 -4.84 0.02
CA MET A 73 -9.47 -5.36 0.57
C MET A 73 -8.30 -4.50 0.13
N ALA A 74 -7.40 -4.20 1.06
CA ALA A 74 -6.23 -3.36 0.80
C ALA A 74 -4.99 -3.86 1.54
N HIS A 75 -3.83 -3.72 0.89
CA HIS A 75 -2.53 -4.18 1.40
C HIS A 75 -1.54 -3.02 1.54
N SER A 76 -0.74 -3.02 2.62
CA SER A 76 0.37 -2.11 2.84
C SER A 76 -0.01 -0.63 2.65
N THR A 77 0.60 0.10 1.71
CA THR A 77 0.23 1.49 1.37
C THR A 77 -1.23 1.62 0.90
N GLY A 78 -1.77 0.59 0.22
CA GLY A 78 -3.21 0.52 -0.07
C GLY A 78 -4.05 0.51 1.21
N GLY A 79 -3.57 -0.17 2.26
CA GLY A 79 -4.15 -0.19 3.60
C GLY A 79 -4.08 1.15 4.35
N LEU A 80 -3.27 2.10 3.90
CA LEU A 80 -3.31 3.50 4.33
C LEU A 80 -4.24 4.34 3.45
N ILE A 81 -4.15 4.17 2.11
CA ILE A 81 -4.97 4.92 1.15
C ILE A 81 -6.46 4.72 1.41
N THR A 82 -6.86 3.46 1.64
CA THR A 82 -8.28 3.07 1.75
C THR A 82 -8.98 3.68 2.97
N PRO A 83 -8.49 3.55 4.23
CA PRO A 83 -9.12 4.21 5.36
C PRO A 83 -9.05 5.73 5.27
N TYR A 84 -7.97 6.29 4.69
CA TYR A 84 -7.89 7.73 4.42
C TYR A 84 -8.95 8.20 3.42
N TYR A 85 -9.19 7.43 2.37
CA TYR A 85 -10.26 7.66 1.40
C TYR A 85 -11.64 7.59 2.06
N LEU A 86 -11.94 6.50 2.78
CA LEU A 86 -13.24 6.31 3.43
C LEU A 86 -13.53 7.39 4.47
N ASN A 87 -12.54 7.78 5.27
CA ASN A 87 -12.68 8.85 6.26
C ASN A 87 -12.93 10.23 5.63
N SER A 88 -12.61 10.40 4.35
CA SER A 88 -12.92 11.63 3.59
C SER A 88 -14.35 11.70 3.08
N LYS A 89 -15.08 10.58 3.07
CA LYS A 89 -16.46 10.52 2.61
C LYS A 89 -17.38 11.11 3.67
N LYS A 90 -18.41 11.81 3.19
CA LYS A 90 -19.48 12.33 4.04
C LYS A 90 -20.74 11.50 3.81
N GLY A 91 -21.36 11.04 4.89
CA GLY A 91 -22.56 10.21 4.81
C GLY A 91 -22.25 8.72 4.76
N GLU A 92 -23.07 7.96 4.05
CA GLU A 92 -22.95 6.51 3.96
C GLU A 92 -21.65 6.09 3.23
N LEU A 93 -20.99 5.07 3.77
CA LEU A 93 -19.77 4.53 3.15
C LEU A 93 -20.13 3.78 1.85
N PRO A 94 -19.29 3.87 0.82
CA PRO A 94 -19.54 3.21 -0.46
C PRO A 94 -19.26 1.69 -0.43
N ILE A 95 -18.96 1.12 0.74
CA ILE A 95 -18.59 -0.28 0.98
C ILE A 95 -19.32 -0.83 2.21
N ASP A 96 -19.45 -2.16 2.28
CA ASP A 96 -20.11 -2.88 3.39
C ASP A 96 -19.10 -3.46 4.38
N GLY A 97 -17.82 -3.53 4.04
CA GLY A 97 -16.77 -3.99 4.95
C GLY A 97 -15.37 -3.72 4.39
N LEU A 98 -14.40 -3.65 5.29
CA LEU A 98 -13.01 -3.34 4.99
C LEU A 98 -12.08 -4.44 5.50
N ILE A 99 -11.17 -4.91 4.65
CA ILE A 99 -10.11 -5.85 5.00
C ILE A 99 -8.77 -5.17 4.79
N LEU A 100 -7.99 -5.02 5.85
CA LEU A 100 -6.65 -4.44 5.83
C LEU A 100 -5.62 -5.54 6.07
N ASN A 101 -4.76 -5.78 5.11
CA ASN A 101 -3.66 -6.73 5.20
C ASN A 101 -2.33 -5.99 5.31
N SER A 102 -1.67 -6.08 6.47
CA SER A 102 -0.44 -5.37 6.80
C SER A 102 -0.52 -3.87 6.41
N PRO A 103 -1.49 -3.10 6.94
CA PRO A 103 -1.66 -1.70 6.56
C PRO A 103 -0.49 -0.84 7.02
N PHE A 104 -0.03 0.09 6.17
CA PHE A 104 1.09 0.99 6.44
C PHE A 104 0.63 2.20 7.28
N LEU A 105 0.32 1.98 8.56
CA LEU A 105 -0.25 3.00 9.45
C LEU A 105 0.79 3.93 10.07
N ASP A 106 2.02 3.46 10.24
CA ASP A 106 3.16 4.26 10.68
C ASP A 106 4.46 3.78 10.02
N TRP A 107 5.56 4.53 10.25
CA TRP A 107 6.88 4.21 9.75
C TRP A 107 7.60 3.28 10.74
N ASN A 108 8.31 2.28 10.22
CA ASN A 108 9.19 1.41 11.01
C ASN A 108 10.59 2.02 11.12
N PHE A 109 10.71 3.15 11.83
CA PHE A 109 11.99 3.84 12.04
C PHE A 109 12.17 4.20 13.51
N GLY A 110 13.41 4.50 13.91
CA GLY A 110 13.66 5.00 15.26
C GLY A 110 13.17 6.44 15.45
N TRP A 111 12.94 6.82 16.70
CA TRP A 111 12.36 8.10 17.14
C TRP A 111 12.93 9.34 16.42
N PHE A 112 14.25 9.41 16.25
CA PHE A 112 14.89 10.57 15.60
C PHE A 112 14.48 10.70 14.13
N MET A 113 14.43 9.56 13.43
CA MET A 113 14.00 9.53 12.03
C MET A 113 12.55 10.00 11.91
N GLU A 114 11.66 9.49 12.76
CA GLU A 114 10.23 9.78 12.68
C GLU A 114 9.88 11.18 13.16
N LYS A 115 10.52 11.68 14.22
CA LYS A 115 10.14 12.96 14.83
C LYS A 115 10.92 14.15 14.28
N VAL A 116 12.08 13.93 13.62
CA VAL A 116 12.92 15.01 13.10
C VAL A 116 13.10 14.90 11.58
N VAL A 117 13.60 13.75 11.10
CA VAL A 117 13.99 13.64 9.68
C VAL A 117 12.78 13.62 8.77
N LEU A 118 11.80 12.76 9.03
CA LEU A 118 10.60 12.64 8.18
C LEU A 118 9.79 13.94 8.10
N PRO A 119 9.50 14.67 9.20
CA PRO A 119 8.85 15.97 9.12
C PRO A 119 9.64 17.00 8.32
N THR A 120 10.98 16.99 8.46
CA THR A 120 11.85 17.87 7.66
C THR A 120 11.78 17.54 6.17
N VAL A 121 11.89 16.26 5.83
CA VAL A 121 11.75 15.78 4.43
C VAL A 121 10.36 16.12 3.88
N ALA A 122 9.31 15.95 4.66
CA ALA A 122 7.94 16.29 4.26
C ALA A 122 7.77 17.80 4.03
N PHE A 123 8.39 18.64 4.86
CA PHE A 123 8.42 20.09 4.65
C PHE A 123 9.13 20.45 3.35
N VAL A 124 10.32 19.88 3.12
CA VAL A 124 11.05 20.03 1.85
C VAL A 124 10.21 19.53 0.67
N GLY A 125 9.49 18.45 0.83
CA GLY A 125 8.60 17.88 -0.18
C GLY A 125 7.44 18.78 -0.63
N ARG A 126 7.08 19.79 0.19
CA ARG A 126 6.10 20.82 -0.20
C ARG A 126 6.68 21.77 -1.26
N LEU A 127 7.98 22.10 -1.15
CA LEU A 127 8.68 23.04 -2.02
C LEU A 127 9.31 22.34 -3.22
N PHE A 128 9.92 21.18 -2.96
CA PHE A 128 10.68 20.38 -3.93
C PHE A 128 10.18 18.93 -4.02
N PRO A 129 8.93 18.68 -4.49
CA PRO A 129 8.31 17.34 -4.42
C PRO A 129 9.07 16.27 -5.21
N ASN A 130 9.80 16.65 -6.24
CA ASN A 130 10.56 15.74 -7.09
C ASN A 130 11.98 15.44 -6.58
N LEU A 131 12.40 16.05 -5.45
CA LEU A 131 13.71 15.79 -4.86
C LEU A 131 13.78 14.31 -4.43
N THR A 132 14.78 13.59 -4.93
CA THR A 132 15.05 12.21 -4.49
C THR A 132 15.71 12.27 -3.11
N VAL A 133 15.11 11.58 -2.15
CA VAL A 133 15.55 11.54 -0.74
C VAL A 133 16.05 10.17 -0.31
N GLN A 134 15.69 9.14 -1.05
CA GLN A 134 16.20 7.79 -0.89
C GLN A 134 16.38 7.16 -2.27
N GLY A 135 17.51 6.51 -2.48
CA GLY A 135 17.83 5.75 -3.70
C GLY A 135 17.04 4.43 -3.81
N LEU A 136 17.61 3.48 -4.51
CA LEU A 136 17.10 2.12 -4.56
C LEU A 136 17.23 1.45 -3.19
N GLY A 137 16.33 0.54 -2.88
CA GLY A 137 16.36 -0.26 -1.64
C GLY A 137 17.13 -1.56 -1.79
N ASP A 138 17.12 -2.36 -0.74
CA ASP A 138 17.66 -3.71 -0.74
C ASP A 138 16.71 -4.68 -1.48
N PRO A 139 17.24 -5.76 -2.06
CA PRO A 139 16.44 -6.71 -2.82
C PRO A 139 15.76 -7.76 -1.96
N ASN A 140 16.06 -7.85 -0.67
CA ASN A 140 15.68 -8.97 0.20
C ASN A 140 14.17 -9.16 0.30
N TYR A 141 13.40 -8.06 0.34
CA TYR A 141 11.95 -8.15 0.29
C TYR A 141 11.47 -8.82 -1.02
N ALA A 142 11.99 -8.41 -2.17
CA ALA A 142 11.62 -9.04 -3.44
C ALA A 142 12.12 -10.51 -3.51
N TYR A 143 13.29 -10.80 -2.95
CA TYR A 143 13.84 -12.15 -2.90
C TYR A 143 13.02 -13.09 -2.02
N SER A 144 12.45 -12.62 -0.92
CA SER A 144 11.56 -13.41 -0.07
C SER A 144 10.25 -13.78 -0.78
N LEU A 145 9.87 -13.07 -1.83
CA LEU A 145 8.64 -13.31 -2.59
C LEU A 145 8.88 -14.10 -3.88
N LEU A 146 9.93 -13.78 -4.64
CA LEU A 146 10.18 -14.32 -5.97
C LEU A 146 10.66 -15.78 -5.94
N LYS A 147 9.95 -16.66 -6.68
CA LYS A 147 10.25 -18.08 -6.83
C LYS A 147 11.67 -18.37 -7.36
N GLN A 148 12.18 -17.50 -8.22
CA GLN A 148 13.56 -17.63 -8.74
C GLN A 148 14.64 -17.38 -7.67
N TYR A 149 14.26 -16.89 -6.48
CA TYR A 149 15.16 -16.68 -5.34
C TYR A 149 14.73 -17.56 -4.16
N LYS A 150 14.03 -17.01 -3.17
CA LYS A 150 13.65 -17.72 -1.94
C LYS A 150 12.14 -17.87 -1.75
N GLY A 151 11.34 -17.15 -2.55
CA GLY A 151 9.88 -17.11 -2.40
C GLY A 151 9.15 -18.12 -3.27
N GLU A 152 7.85 -17.95 -3.36
CA GLU A 152 6.92 -18.86 -4.06
C GLU A 152 6.16 -18.18 -5.21
N TRP A 153 6.32 -16.85 -5.39
CA TRP A 153 5.53 -16.06 -6.31
C TRP A 153 6.28 -15.79 -7.62
N GLU A 154 5.50 -15.69 -8.69
CA GLU A 154 5.96 -15.21 -9.99
C GLU A 154 5.23 -13.90 -10.31
N PHE A 155 5.99 -12.84 -10.60
CA PHE A 155 5.46 -11.54 -10.99
C PHE A 155 6.40 -10.81 -11.95
N ASP A 156 5.86 -9.82 -12.68
CA ASP A 156 6.63 -8.99 -13.60
C ASP A 156 7.47 -7.96 -12.82
N THR A 157 8.78 -8.11 -12.89
CA THR A 157 9.75 -7.25 -12.21
C THR A 157 9.88 -5.86 -12.82
N ASN A 158 9.26 -5.59 -13.99
CA ASN A 158 9.13 -4.23 -14.51
C ASN A 158 8.02 -3.46 -13.79
N TRP A 159 7.03 -4.14 -13.22
CA TRP A 159 5.90 -3.55 -12.50
C TRP A 159 6.06 -3.61 -10.98
N LYS A 160 6.72 -4.66 -10.46
CA LYS A 160 7.13 -4.79 -9.07
C LYS A 160 8.65 -4.95 -9.04
N MET A 161 9.34 -3.84 -8.90
CA MET A 161 10.79 -3.74 -9.08
C MET A 161 11.54 -4.35 -7.90
N ILE A 162 12.56 -5.17 -8.20
CA ILE A 162 13.35 -5.88 -7.16
C ILE A 162 14.00 -4.91 -6.18
N PHE A 163 14.62 -3.85 -6.67
CA PHE A 163 15.28 -2.82 -5.84
C PHE A 163 14.36 -1.66 -5.49
N GLY A 164 13.06 -1.80 -5.74
CA GLY A 164 12.11 -0.70 -5.60
C GLY A 164 12.38 0.45 -6.57
N HIS A 165 11.90 1.64 -6.19
CA HIS A 165 12.07 2.88 -6.97
C HIS A 165 12.57 3.99 -6.06
N PRO A 166 13.41 4.92 -6.55
CA PRO A 166 13.87 6.05 -5.74
C PRO A 166 12.71 6.84 -5.14
N LYS A 167 12.73 7.00 -3.82
CA LYS A 167 11.67 7.72 -3.10
C LYS A 167 11.90 9.22 -3.14
N LYS A 168 10.84 9.96 -3.42
CA LYS A 168 10.86 11.41 -3.55
C LYS A 168 10.23 12.09 -2.35
N ALA A 169 10.71 13.29 -2.00
CA ALA A 169 10.24 14.06 -0.85
C ALA A 169 8.71 14.31 -0.89
N GLY A 170 8.13 14.53 -2.07
CA GLY A 170 6.68 14.69 -2.23
C GLY A 170 5.89 13.44 -1.85
N TRP A 171 6.42 12.24 -2.12
CA TRP A 171 5.80 11.00 -1.70
C TRP A 171 5.88 10.78 -0.18
N ILE A 172 7.04 11.04 0.44
CA ILE A 172 7.18 10.99 1.91
C ILE A 172 6.17 11.92 2.59
N LYS A 173 6.05 13.15 2.07
CA LYS A 173 5.04 14.12 2.54
C LYS A 173 3.62 13.56 2.41
N ALA A 174 3.28 12.96 1.26
CA ALA A 174 1.95 12.43 1.01
C ALA A 174 1.58 11.28 1.96
N ILE A 175 2.54 10.38 2.26
CA ILE A 175 2.38 9.31 3.25
C ILE A 175 2.17 9.91 4.64
N GLN A 176 3.05 10.81 5.10
CA GLN A 176 2.96 11.39 6.43
C GLN A 176 1.65 12.14 6.67
N GLU A 177 1.17 12.89 5.68
CA GLU A 177 -0.13 13.57 5.76
C GLU A 177 -1.30 12.60 5.94
N ALA A 178 -1.27 11.46 5.25
CA ALA A 178 -2.31 10.44 5.34
C ALA A 178 -2.24 9.68 6.68
N GLN A 179 -1.04 9.29 7.11
CA GLN A 179 -0.84 8.64 8.43
C GLN A 179 -1.34 9.54 9.55
N GLN A 180 -0.94 10.82 9.57
CA GLN A 180 -1.42 11.79 10.55
C GLN A 180 -2.94 11.98 10.53
N ALA A 181 -3.57 11.88 9.35
CA ALA A 181 -5.02 11.97 9.23
C ALA A 181 -5.73 10.74 9.79
N VAL A 182 -5.18 9.54 9.53
CA VAL A 182 -5.73 8.27 10.04
C VAL A 182 -5.52 8.16 11.56
N GLN A 183 -4.34 8.53 12.07
CA GLN A 183 -4.01 8.48 13.49
C GLN A 183 -4.84 9.45 14.37
N LYS A 184 -5.44 10.48 13.77
CA LYS A 184 -6.40 11.35 14.47
C LYS A 184 -7.74 10.69 14.77
N GLY A 185 -7.92 9.47 14.31
CA GLY A 185 -9.12 8.66 14.45
C GLY A 185 -9.96 8.61 13.19
N LEU A 186 -10.54 7.45 12.97
CA LEU A 186 -11.39 7.14 11.84
C LEU A 186 -12.84 7.07 12.30
N LYS A 187 -13.75 7.56 11.46
CA LYS A 187 -15.20 7.40 11.62
C LYS A 187 -15.72 6.51 10.50
N LEU A 188 -15.48 5.23 10.63
CA LEU A 188 -15.89 4.23 9.66
C LEU A 188 -16.98 3.36 10.28
N ASP A 189 -18.19 3.45 9.73
CA ASP A 189 -19.35 2.69 10.17
C ASP A 189 -19.51 1.42 9.30
N CYS A 190 -18.50 0.56 9.35
CA CYS A 190 -18.53 -0.75 8.71
C CYS A 190 -17.61 -1.72 9.48
N PRO A 191 -17.84 -3.04 9.37
CA PRO A 191 -16.92 -4.06 9.89
C PRO A 191 -15.54 -3.92 9.28
N ILE A 192 -14.49 -4.02 10.13
CA ILE A 192 -13.11 -3.96 9.70
C ILE A 192 -12.36 -5.19 10.20
N LEU A 193 -11.74 -5.92 9.27
CA LEU A 193 -10.78 -6.98 9.58
C LEU A 193 -9.37 -6.46 9.34
N VAL A 194 -8.53 -6.51 10.36
CA VAL A 194 -7.09 -6.18 10.24
C VAL A 194 -6.29 -7.46 10.38
N MET A 195 -5.39 -7.69 9.44
CA MET A 195 -4.48 -8.84 9.43
C MET A 195 -3.04 -8.33 9.33
N SER A 196 -2.14 -8.95 10.10
CA SER A 196 -0.70 -8.68 10.04
C SER A 196 0.09 -9.94 10.35
N SER A 197 1.39 -9.90 10.09
CA SER A 197 2.33 -10.86 10.70
C SER A 197 2.25 -10.76 12.24
N ASN A 198 2.70 -11.80 12.92
CA ASN A 198 2.76 -11.80 14.39
C ASN A 198 4.10 -11.23 14.91
N LYS A 199 5.05 -10.94 14.03
CA LYS A 199 6.35 -10.36 14.37
C LYS A 199 6.93 -9.59 13.20
N SER A 200 7.79 -8.62 13.53
CA SER A 200 8.64 -7.91 12.59
C SER A 200 10.07 -8.39 12.68
N PHE A 201 10.81 -8.29 11.57
CA PHE A 201 12.25 -8.49 11.54
C PHE A 201 12.85 -7.45 10.57
N PRO A 202 13.69 -6.53 11.03
CA PRO A 202 14.16 -5.42 10.20
C PRO A 202 14.99 -5.93 9.01
N GLU A 203 14.78 -5.35 7.84
CA GLU A 203 15.58 -5.64 6.65
C GLU A 203 17.02 -5.16 6.85
N THR A 204 17.97 -5.99 6.45
CA THR A 204 19.42 -5.71 6.46
C THR A 204 20.00 -6.05 5.10
N GLU A 205 21.26 -5.67 4.84
CA GLU A 205 21.94 -6.00 3.59
C GLU A 205 22.15 -7.52 3.39
N THR A 206 22.23 -8.28 4.49
CA THR A 206 22.42 -9.74 4.47
C THR A 206 21.09 -10.46 4.52
N TRP A 207 20.99 -11.58 3.83
CA TRP A 207 19.81 -12.46 3.90
C TRP A 207 19.68 -13.12 5.28
N HIS A 208 18.45 -13.13 5.81
CA HIS A 208 18.06 -13.84 7.02
C HIS A 208 16.84 -14.72 6.76
N GLU A 209 16.81 -15.92 7.33
CA GLU A 209 15.68 -16.86 7.16
C GLU A 209 14.39 -16.34 7.81
N GLU A 210 14.50 -15.44 8.78
CA GLU A 210 13.39 -14.73 9.41
C GLU A 210 12.54 -13.94 8.41
N TYR A 211 13.11 -13.54 7.27
CA TYR A 211 12.37 -12.85 6.19
C TYR A 211 11.23 -13.68 5.61
N MET A 212 11.30 -15.01 5.74
CA MET A 212 10.24 -15.91 5.28
C MET A 212 9.04 -16.00 6.24
N THR A 213 9.17 -15.51 7.47
CA THR A 213 8.18 -15.70 8.53
C THR A 213 7.87 -14.44 9.34
N SER A 214 8.33 -13.29 8.89
CA SER A 214 8.17 -12.00 9.58
C SER A 214 7.76 -10.91 8.60
N ASP A 215 7.20 -9.82 9.10
CA ASP A 215 7.11 -8.59 8.33
C ASP A 215 8.48 -7.90 8.37
N ILE A 216 9.08 -7.65 7.21
CA ILE A 216 10.41 -7.03 7.11
C ILE A 216 10.33 -5.55 6.71
N VAL A 217 9.12 -5.05 6.48
CA VAL A 217 8.86 -3.66 6.04
C VAL A 217 8.20 -2.85 7.13
N LEU A 218 7.20 -3.45 7.82
CA LEU A 218 6.39 -2.75 8.81
C LEU A 218 6.71 -3.22 10.23
N ASP A 219 6.55 -2.33 11.21
CA ASP A 219 6.44 -2.75 12.59
C ASP A 219 5.00 -3.22 12.85
N VAL A 220 4.86 -4.49 13.22
CA VAL A 220 3.54 -5.07 13.49
C VAL A 220 2.89 -4.49 14.76
N GLN A 221 3.67 -3.89 15.67
CA GLN A 221 3.16 -3.23 16.87
C GLN A 221 2.34 -1.97 16.52
N ASP A 222 2.66 -1.32 15.41
CA ASP A 222 1.92 -0.15 14.92
C ASP A 222 0.57 -0.52 14.31
N ILE A 223 0.33 -1.82 14.05
CA ILE A 223 -0.89 -2.34 13.44
C ILE A 223 -1.84 -2.90 14.51
N GLN A 224 -1.32 -3.36 15.64
CA GLN A 224 -2.06 -3.98 16.74
C GLN A 224 -2.65 -2.93 17.69
#